data_80ae70815dca1954182d6260959245b2
#
_entry.id   80ae70815dca1954182d6260959245b2
#
_cell.length_a   1.000
_cell.length_b   1.000
_cell.length_c   1.000
_cell.angle_alpha   90.00
_cell.angle_beta   90.00
_cell.angle_gamma   90.00
#
_symmetry.space_group_name_H-M   'P 1'
#
loop_
_entity.id
_entity.type
_entity.pdbx_description
1 polymer ?
#
loop_
_entity_poly.entity_id
_entity_poly.type
_entity_poly.pdbx_seq_one_letter_code
_entity_poly.pdbx_strand_id
1 'polypeptide(L)'
;MGVSLDGSKRNETDTIRVHYWASARAAAGVSGDDLAVDGPVTLTEVVRRAVALHPGTRLAEVLQVCSTLVGDQPVSTEDPGDVVIEPGQSVEFLPPFAGG
;
A
#
# COMPACT_ATOMS: atom_id res chain seq x y z
N MET A 1 21.78 24.98 -10.53
CA MET A 1 21.45 24.76 -10.32
C MET A 1 20.31 24.26 -10.06
N GLY A 2 19.71 24.52 -10.19
CA GLY A 2 18.47 24.28 -9.81
C GLY A 2 18.25 22.98 -9.46
N VAL A 3 19.01 22.43 -9.80
CA VAL A 3 19.02 21.24 -9.52
C VAL A 3 18.77 20.85 -8.25
N SER A 4 19.27 21.43 -7.43
CA SER A 4 19.09 20.98 -6.16
C SER A 4 17.67 20.88 -5.81
N LEU A 5 16.92 21.63 -6.38
CA LEU A 5 15.59 21.59 -6.15
C LEU A 5 15.09 20.28 -6.40
N ASP A 6 15.45 19.76 -7.45
CA ASP A 6 14.95 18.52 -7.85
C ASP A 6 15.31 17.48 -6.87
N GLY A 7 16.43 17.57 -6.31
CA GLY A 7 16.86 16.59 -5.38
C GLY A 7 16.01 16.56 -4.14
N SER A 8 15.40 17.63 -3.81
CA SER A 8 14.61 17.68 -2.60
C SER A 8 13.19 17.24 -2.84
N LYS A 9 12.81 17.05 -4.08
CA LYS A 9 11.46 16.67 -4.36
C LYS A 9 11.39 15.21 -4.70
N ARG A 10 10.45 14.57 -4.08
CA ARG A 10 10.21 13.18 -4.39
C ARG A 10 9.21 13.14 -5.50
N ASN A 11 9.49 12.39 -6.56
CA ASN A 11 8.50 12.28 -7.60
C ASN A 11 7.66 11.05 -7.39
N GLU A 12 6.63 10.92 -8.19
CA GLU A 12 5.67 9.87 -8.00
C GLU A 12 6.27 8.49 -8.17
N THR A 13 7.32 8.38 -8.95
CA THR A 13 7.94 7.09 -9.18
C THR A 13 8.77 6.62 -7.99
N ASP A 14 8.91 7.47 -6.97
CA ASP A 14 9.63 7.08 -5.76
C ASP A 14 8.66 6.74 -4.64
N THR A 15 7.38 6.65 -4.93
CA THR A 15 6.35 6.48 -3.92
C THR A 15 5.37 5.40 -4.34
N ILE A 16 4.92 4.62 -3.38
CA ILE A 16 3.80 3.71 -3.60
C ILE A 16 2.64 4.26 -2.81
N ARG A 17 1.51 4.48 -3.47
CA ARG A 17 0.31 4.98 -2.82
C ARG A 17 -0.53 3.82 -2.32
N VAL A 18 -0.85 3.82 -1.05
CA VAL A 18 -1.71 2.81 -0.45
C VAL A 18 -3.06 3.44 -0.16
N HIS A 19 -4.13 2.81 -0.63
CA HIS A 19 -5.49 3.28 -0.39
C HIS A 19 -6.22 2.30 0.50
N TYR A 20 -6.89 2.82 1.52
CA TYR A 20 -7.67 2.01 2.45
C TYR A 20 -9.15 2.30 2.22
N TRP A 21 -9.94 1.24 2.09
CA TRP A 21 -11.38 1.37 1.89
C TRP A 21 -12.12 0.71 3.04
N ALA A 22 -13.31 1.20 3.33
CA ALA A 22 -14.24 0.58 4.29
C ALA A 22 -13.54 0.25 5.63
N SER A 23 -13.51 -1.03 6.02
CA SER A 23 -12.96 -1.41 7.32
C SER A 23 -11.47 -1.10 7.43
N ALA A 24 -10.71 -1.18 6.33
CA ALA A 24 -9.30 -0.83 6.37
C ALA A 24 -9.14 0.67 6.66
N ARG A 25 -9.98 1.49 6.04
CA ARG A 25 -9.94 2.92 6.29
C ARG A 25 -10.32 3.24 7.72
N ALA A 26 -11.34 2.55 8.23
CA ALA A 26 -11.77 2.76 9.61
C ALA A 26 -10.66 2.37 10.58
N ALA A 27 -9.96 1.28 10.31
CA ALA A 27 -8.89 0.83 11.19
C ALA A 27 -7.68 1.77 11.13
N ALA A 28 -7.31 2.22 9.95
CA ALA A 28 -6.15 3.09 9.80
C ALA A 28 -6.44 4.53 10.27
N GLY A 29 -7.68 4.95 10.16
CA GLY A 29 -8.04 6.32 10.52
C GLY A 29 -7.74 7.32 9.42
N VAL A 30 -7.24 6.88 8.30
CA VAL A 30 -6.96 7.73 7.14
C VAL A 30 -7.35 6.97 5.88
N SER A 31 -7.52 7.68 4.78
CA SER A 31 -7.92 7.06 3.52
C SER A 31 -6.74 6.44 2.77
N GLY A 32 -5.52 6.76 3.14
CA GLY A 32 -4.36 6.20 2.47
C GLY A 32 -3.06 6.71 3.03
N ASP A 33 -1.98 6.12 2.56
CA ASP A 33 -0.64 6.53 2.95
C ASP A 33 0.26 6.48 1.72
N ASP A 34 1.29 7.30 1.73
CA ASP A 34 2.32 7.27 0.70
C ASP A 34 3.56 6.65 1.30
N LEU A 35 4.06 5.61 0.66
CA LEU A 35 5.27 4.94 1.13
C LEU A 35 6.44 5.33 0.24
N ALA A 36 7.46 5.91 0.83
CA ALA A 36 8.66 6.25 0.07
C ALA A 36 9.46 4.98 -0.15
N VAL A 37 9.87 4.75 -1.38
CA VAL A 37 10.61 3.53 -1.72
C VAL A 37 11.81 3.88 -2.60
N ASP A 38 12.82 3.03 -2.56
CA ASP A 38 13.99 3.21 -3.40
C ASP A 38 13.98 2.31 -4.62
N GLY A 39 13.00 1.47 -4.73
CA GLY A 39 12.87 0.53 -5.83
C GLY A 39 11.69 -0.38 -5.56
N PRO A 40 11.54 -1.45 -6.33
CA PRO A 40 10.42 -2.36 -6.13
C PRO A 40 10.44 -3.01 -4.75
N VAL A 41 9.26 -3.22 -4.20
CA VAL A 41 9.12 -3.91 -2.91
C VAL A 41 8.02 -4.95 -3.04
N THR A 42 7.99 -5.91 -2.13
CA THR A 42 6.94 -6.91 -2.15
C THR A 42 5.69 -6.39 -1.46
N LEU A 43 4.57 -7.03 -1.75
CA LEU A 43 3.33 -6.69 -1.07
C LEU A 43 3.46 -6.94 0.44
N THR A 44 4.20 -7.98 0.83
CA THR A 44 4.47 -8.24 2.24
C THR A 44 5.11 -7.02 2.89
N GLU A 45 6.07 -6.42 2.19
CA GLU A 45 6.75 -5.23 2.72
C GLU A 45 5.80 -4.03 2.80
N VAL A 46 4.93 -3.87 1.80
CA VAL A 46 3.96 -2.77 1.82
C VAL A 46 3.03 -2.93 3.02
N VAL A 47 2.53 -4.14 3.26
CA VAL A 47 1.65 -4.38 4.39
C VAL A 47 2.38 -4.10 5.70
N ARG A 48 3.61 -4.58 5.82
CA ARG A 48 4.40 -4.36 7.03
C ARG A 48 4.57 -2.87 7.32
N ARG A 49 4.88 -2.11 6.29
CA ARG A 49 5.11 -0.67 6.45
C ARG A 49 3.82 0.07 6.75
N ALA A 50 2.72 -0.33 6.11
CA ALA A 50 1.42 0.29 6.37
C ALA A 50 1.01 0.07 7.82
N VAL A 51 1.16 -1.15 8.31
CA VAL A 51 0.82 -1.46 9.69
C VAL A 51 1.70 -0.66 10.66
N ALA A 52 2.98 -0.51 10.33
CA ALA A 52 3.90 0.22 11.19
C ALA A 52 3.55 1.71 11.29
N LEU A 53 2.87 2.26 10.30
CA LEU A 53 2.45 3.65 10.32
C LEU A 53 1.25 3.87 11.24
N HIS A 54 0.54 2.82 11.61
CA HIS A 54 -0.68 2.93 12.40
C HIS A 54 -0.63 1.99 13.60
N PRO A 55 0.32 2.23 14.52
CA PRO A 55 0.47 1.35 15.68
C PRO A 55 -0.75 1.46 16.59
N GLY A 56 -1.07 0.38 17.26
CA GLY A 56 -2.19 0.38 18.20
C GLY A 56 -3.54 0.24 17.55
N THR A 57 -3.59 0.06 16.24
CA THR A 57 -4.85 -0.11 15.52
C THR A 57 -5.03 -1.57 15.14
N ARG A 58 -6.19 -1.88 14.59
CA ARG A 58 -6.48 -3.22 14.13
C ARG A 58 -6.15 -3.41 12.65
N LEU A 59 -5.36 -2.50 12.10
CA LEU A 59 -5.09 -2.53 10.66
C LEU A 59 -4.47 -3.85 10.21
N ALA A 60 -3.54 -4.39 10.99
CA ALA A 60 -2.89 -5.65 10.62
C ALA A 60 -3.93 -6.76 10.42
N GLU A 61 -4.89 -6.86 11.32
CA GLU A 61 -5.91 -7.89 11.24
C GLU A 61 -6.85 -7.64 10.06
N VAL A 62 -7.20 -6.39 9.86
CA VAL A 62 -8.12 -6.04 8.80
C VAL A 62 -7.50 -6.30 7.43
N LEU A 63 -6.23 -5.96 7.26
CA LEU A 63 -5.59 -6.15 5.96
C LEU A 63 -5.48 -7.62 5.59
N GLN A 64 -5.43 -8.52 6.56
CA GLN A 64 -5.35 -9.94 6.27
C GLN A 64 -6.57 -10.48 5.55
N VAL A 65 -7.72 -9.84 5.75
CA VAL A 65 -8.96 -10.31 5.13
C VAL A 65 -9.42 -9.41 3.98
N CYS A 66 -8.66 -8.38 3.67
CA CYS A 66 -9.03 -7.50 2.57
C CYS A 66 -8.74 -8.14 1.22
N SER A 67 -9.50 -7.73 0.22
CA SER A 67 -9.12 -7.96 -1.16
C SER A 67 -8.10 -6.91 -1.53
N THR A 68 -7.11 -7.28 -2.32
CA THR A 68 -6.01 -6.38 -2.65
C THR A 68 -5.88 -6.22 -4.16
N LEU A 69 -5.73 -4.98 -4.59
CA LEU A 69 -5.43 -4.67 -5.99
C LEU A 69 -4.08 -3.97 -6.03
N VAL A 70 -3.26 -4.35 -7.01
CA VAL A 70 -2.04 -3.61 -7.32
C VAL A 70 -2.30 -2.96 -8.67
N GLY A 71 -2.38 -1.63 -8.67
CA GLY A 71 -2.95 -0.93 -9.79
C GLY A 71 -4.41 -1.36 -9.89
N ASP A 72 -4.79 -1.97 -10.98
CA ASP A 72 -6.14 -2.53 -11.12
C ASP A 72 -6.10 -4.05 -11.25
N GLN A 73 -5.00 -4.69 -10.84
CA GLN A 73 -4.86 -6.14 -10.91
C GLN A 73 -5.15 -6.76 -9.56
N PRO A 74 -6.13 -7.67 -9.48
CA PRO A 74 -6.39 -8.38 -8.22
C PRO A 74 -5.24 -9.33 -7.93
N VAL A 75 -4.77 -9.32 -6.69
CA VAL A 75 -3.65 -10.18 -6.31
C VAL A 75 -3.95 -10.98 -5.04
N SER A 76 -5.22 -11.03 -4.62
CA SER A 76 -5.56 -11.64 -3.34
C SER A 76 -5.29 -13.14 -3.28
N THR A 77 -5.22 -13.80 -4.43
CA THR A 77 -4.96 -15.23 -4.45
C THR A 77 -3.47 -15.56 -4.57
N GLU A 78 -2.62 -14.54 -4.63
CA GLU A 78 -1.19 -14.75 -4.77
C GLU A 78 -0.49 -14.62 -3.44
N ASP A 79 0.69 -15.24 -3.33
CA ASP A 79 1.49 -15.11 -2.13
C ASP A 79 2.02 -13.68 -2.09
N PRO A 80 1.76 -12.91 -1.05
CA PRO A 80 2.22 -11.52 -0.98
C PRO A 80 3.73 -11.37 -1.13
N GLY A 81 4.49 -12.38 -0.75
CA GLY A 81 5.94 -12.33 -0.91
C GLY A 81 6.37 -12.43 -2.36
N ASP A 82 5.48 -12.90 -3.23
CA ASP A 82 5.79 -13.01 -4.66
C ASP A 82 5.22 -11.85 -5.47
N VAL A 83 4.41 -11.00 -4.87
CA VAL A 83 3.82 -9.86 -5.57
C VAL A 83 4.77 -8.68 -5.44
N VAL A 84 5.30 -8.22 -6.56
CA VAL A 84 6.25 -7.11 -6.58
C VAL A 84 5.54 -5.85 -7.01
N ILE A 85 5.73 -4.79 -6.25
CA ILE A 85 5.10 -3.50 -6.52
C ILE A 85 6.20 -2.53 -6.90
N GLU A 86 6.02 -1.89 -8.05
CA GLU A 86 7.00 -0.94 -8.56
C GLU A 86 6.74 0.46 -8.04
N PRO A 87 7.77 1.27 -7.89
CA PRO A 87 7.55 2.67 -7.52
C PRO A 87 6.59 3.31 -8.52
N GLY A 88 5.67 4.10 -8.01
CA GLY A 88 4.66 4.76 -8.84
C GLY A 88 3.36 4.00 -8.92
N GLN A 89 3.34 2.73 -8.54
CA GLN A 89 2.11 1.97 -8.54
C GLN A 89 1.31 2.23 -7.28
N SER A 90 0.06 1.82 -7.27
CA SER A 90 -0.80 1.94 -6.10
C SER A 90 -1.23 0.56 -5.62
N VAL A 91 -1.54 0.47 -4.35
CA VAL A 91 -2.07 -0.74 -3.73
C VAL A 91 -3.37 -0.34 -3.06
N GLU A 92 -4.44 -1.08 -3.32
CA GLU A 92 -5.72 -0.79 -2.71
C GLU A 92 -6.19 -1.97 -1.87
N PHE A 93 -6.61 -1.66 -0.65
CA PHE A 93 -7.14 -2.66 0.26
C PHE A 93 -8.64 -2.42 0.38
N LEU A 94 -9.42 -3.37 -0.12
CA LEU A 94 -10.86 -3.26 -0.19
C LEU A 94 -11.51 -4.34 0.67
N PRO A 95 -12.80 -4.21 0.95
CA PRO A 95 -13.49 -5.27 1.68
C PRO A 95 -13.39 -6.57 0.90
N PRO A 96 -13.44 -7.71 1.58
CA PRO A 96 -13.41 -9.00 0.87
C PRO A 96 -14.58 -9.06 -0.10
N PHE A 97 -14.35 -9.65 -1.26
CA PHE A 97 -15.41 -9.76 -2.25
C PHE A 97 -16.45 -10.76 -1.74
N ALA A 98 -17.68 -10.30 -1.65
CA ALA A 98 -18.73 -11.11 -1.12
C ALA A 98 -19.05 -12.27 -2.04
N GLY A 99 -19.42 -13.34 -1.47
CA GLY A 99 -19.84 -14.49 -2.20
C GLY A 99 -18.70 -15.09 -2.91
N GLY A 100 -17.63 -14.57 -2.63
CA GLY A 100 -16.40 -14.92 -3.28
C GLY A 100 -16.21 -16.16 -3.21
#